data_ec892379db00d44625e9f57ecf920840
#
_entry.id   ec892379db00d44625e9f57ecf920840
#
_cell.length_a   1.000
_cell.length_b   1.000
_cell.length_c   1.000
_cell.angle_alpha   90.00
_cell.angle_beta   90.00
_cell.angle_gamma   90.00
#
_symmetry.space_group_name_H-M   'P 1'
#
loop_
_entity.id
_entity.type
_entity.pdbx_description
1 polymer ?
#
loop_
_entity_poly.entity_id
_entity_poly.type
_entity_poly.pdbx_seq_one_letter_code
_entity_poly.pdbx_strand_id
1 'polypeptide(L)'
;MVGVDQTRAWGDSTIWIDARPDDEFARDHVPGAISLNEDRWNELLPQFLAVWSPGKKVVVYCSAESCDLAREVAERLRKEAQLSDVFVLEGGWEAWVKKNR
;
A
#
# COMPACT_ATOMS: atom_id res chain seq x y z
N MET A 1 -11.11 -0.06 5.62
CA MET A 1 -9.86 0.63 5.97
C MET A 1 -9.27 0.05 7.24
N VAL A 2 -7.97 0.13 7.39
CA VAL A 2 -7.27 -0.36 8.59
C VAL A 2 -6.42 0.74 9.19
N GLY A 3 -6.25 0.72 10.51
CA GLY A 3 -5.38 1.66 11.20
C GLY A 3 -3.96 1.12 11.32
N VAL A 4 -3.02 2.02 11.65
CA VAL A 4 -1.61 1.65 11.83
C VAL A 4 -1.44 0.57 12.89
N ASP A 5 -2.13 0.70 14.00
CA ASP A 5 -2.00 -0.29 15.09
C ASP A 5 -2.48 -1.68 14.67
N GLN A 6 -3.51 -1.74 13.86
CA GLN A 6 -4.04 -2.99 13.35
C GLN A 6 -3.02 -3.70 12.45
N THR A 7 -2.30 -2.94 11.63
CA THR A 7 -1.29 -3.52 10.74
C THR A 7 -0.10 -4.08 11.51
N ARG A 8 0.21 -3.53 12.67
CA ARG A 8 1.30 -4.05 13.51
C ARG A 8 1.03 -5.48 13.96
N ALA A 9 -0.23 -5.80 14.22
CA ALA A 9 -0.61 -7.16 14.64
C ALA A 9 -0.36 -8.19 13.54
N TRP A 10 -0.31 -7.76 12.28
CA TRP A 10 -0.08 -8.66 11.14
C TRP A 10 1.41 -8.93 10.88
N GLY A 11 2.29 -8.04 11.35
CA GLY A 11 3.74 -8.22 11.25
C GLY A 11 4.23 -8.48 9.84
N ASP A 12 5.07 -9.49 9.69
CA ASP A 12 5.71 -9.83 8.41
C ASP A 12 4.75 -10.37 7.35
N SER A 13 3.51 -10.65 7.72
CA SER A 13 2.49 -11.07 6.75
C SER A 13 1.97 -9.92 5.91
N THR A 14 2.39 -8.69 6.19
CA THR A 14 1.92 -7.49 5.50
C THR A 14 2.85 -7.08 4.39
N ILE A 15 2.29 -6.80 3.21
CA ILE A 15 3.01 -6.14 2.11
C ILE A 15 2.48 -4.72 2.04
N TRP A 16 3.37 -3.74 2.15
CA TRP A 16 3.03 -2.33 2.08
C TRP A 16 3.14 -1.82 0.66
N ILE A 17 2.11 -1.14 0.19
CA ILE A 17 2.05 -0.56 -1.15
C ILE A 17 1.90 0.95 -1.04
N ASP A 18 2.83 1.67 -1.67
CA ASP A 18 2.79 3.12 -1.75
C ASP A 18 2.14 3.51 -3.07
N ALA A 19 0.97 4.14 -3.00
CA ALA A 19 0.22 4.56 -4.19
C ALA A 19 0.56 5.98 -4.63
N ARG A 20 1.47 6.66 -3.92
CA ARG A 20 1.86 8.03 -4.24
C ARG A 20 2.74 8.08 -5.49
N PRO A 21 2.87 9.28 -6.09
CA PRO A 21 3.80 9.45 -7.22
C PRO A 21 5.23 9.05 -6.87
N ASP A 22 6.01 8.70 -7.89
CA ASP A 22 7.38 8.20 -7.72
C ASP A 22 8.28 9.11 -6.91
N ASP A 23 8.17 10.43 -7.08
CA ASP A 23 9.01 11.38 -6.35
C ASP A 23 8.75 11.37 -4.84
N GLU A 24 7.51 11.19 -4.44
CA GLU A 24 7.17 11.10 -3.02
C GLU A 24 7.69 9.79 -2.42
N PHE A 25 7.54 8.69 -3.14
CA PHE A 25 8.06 7.39 -2.71
C PHE A 25 9.59 7.45 -2.54
N ALA A 26 10.27 8.05 -3.52
CA ALA A 26 11.74 8.16 -3.48
C ALA A 26 12.23 9.02 -2.33
N ARG A 27 11.46 10.03 -1.95
CA ARG A 27 11.82 10.93 -0.86
C ARG A 27 11.78 10.22 0.49
N ASP A 28 10.72 9.46 0.74
CA ASP A 28 10.56 8.66 1.95
C ASP A 28 9.35 7.76 1.81
N HIS A 29 9.37 6.60 2.43
CA HIS A 29 8.25 5.65 2.39
C HIS A 29 8.33 4.69 3.58
N VAL A 30 7.26 3.94 3.80
CA VAL A 30 7.23 2.90 4.83
C VAL A 30 8.34 1.89 4.52
N PRO A 31 9.18 1.51 5.51
CA PRO A 31 10.25 0.54 5.27
C PRO A 31 9.72 -0.74 4.63
N GLY A 32 10.34 -1.14 3.51
CA GLY A 32 9.92 -2.32 2.77
C GLY A 32 8.76 -2.13 1.82
N ALA A 33 8.19 -0.92 1.76
CA ALA A 33 7.06 -0.66 0.87
C ALA A 33 7.47 -0.75 -0.60
N ILE A 34 6.51 -1.17 -1.41
CA ILE A 34 6.68 -1.27 -2.86
C ILE A 34 5.86 -0.15 -3.50
N SER A 35 6.47 0.57 -4.44
CA SER A 35 5.75 1.59 -5.18
C SER A 35 4.81 0.92 -6.18
N LEU A 36 3.55 1.32 -6.19
CA LEU A 36 2.57 0.84 -7.16
C LEU A 36 1.56 1.95 -7.41
N ASN A 37 1.94 2.92 -8.24
CA ASN A 37 1.04 4.00 -8.63
C ASN A 37 0.40 3.69 -9.97
N GLU A 38 -0.70 4.38 -10.26
CA GLU A 38 -1.44 4.11 -11.49
C GLU A 38 -0.72 4.62 -12.75
N ASP A 39 0.15 5.62 -12.61
CA ASP A 39 0.90 6.17 -13.73
C ASP A 39 1.85 5.14 -14.35
N ARG A 40 2.37 4.24 -13.54
CA ARG A 40 3.29 3.20 -13.98
C ARG A 40 2.78 1.80 -13.66
N TRP A 41 1.48 1.65 -13.68
CA TRP A 41 0.82 0.40 -13.27
C TRP A 41 1.40 -0.84 -13.97
N ASN A 42 1.52 -0.80 -15.30
CA ASN A 42 1.96 -1.95 -16.07
C ASN A 42 3.41 -2.34 -15.80
N GLU A 43 4.25 -1.38 -15.38
CA GLU A 43 5.63 -1.66 -15.02
C GLU A 43 5.75 -2.19 -13.59
N LEU A 44 4.97 -1.63 -12.67
CA LEU A 44 5.13 -1.90 -11.26
C LEU A 44 4.36 -3.12 -10.77
N LEU A 45 3.23 -3.43 -11.39
CA LEU A 45 2.41 -4.57 -10.98
C LEU A 45 3.17 -5.89 -10.97
N PRO A 46 3.96 -6.24 -12.02
CA PRO A 46 4.72 -7.48 -11.99
C PRO A 46 5.71 -7.56 -10.83
N GLN A 47 6.30 -6.43 -10.43
CA GLN A 47 7.23 -6.40 -9.30
C GLN A 47 6.52 -6.72 -7.98
N PHE A 48 5.31 -6.20 -7.82
CA PHE A 48 4.49 -6.54 -6.65
C PHE A 48 4.12 -8.02 -6.67
N LEU A 49 3.66 -8.53 -7.79
CA LEU A 49 3.23 -9.92 -7.90
C LEU A 49 4.37 -10.91 -7.62
N ALA A 50 5.60 -10.50 -7.89
CA ALA A 50 6.77 -11.34 -7.62
C ALA A 50 7.00 -11.58 -6.13
N VAL A 51 6.54 -10.67 -5.26
CA VAL A 51 6.72 -10.81 -3.80
C VAL A 51 5.45 -11.21 -3.08
N TRP A 52 4.31 -11.16 -3.77
CA TRP A 52 3.03 -11.56 -3.17
C TRP A 52 2.89 -13.07 -3.13
N SER A 53 2.25 -13.57 -2.09
CA SER A 53 1.88 -14.99 -1.99
C SER A 53 0.58 -15.11 -1.21
N PRO A 54 -0.16 -16.23 -1.36
CA PRO A 54 -1.38 -16.43 -0.60
C PRO A 54 -1.13 -16.33 0.91
N GLY A 55 -2.06 -15.70 1.60
CA GLY A 55 -1.94 -15.49 3.05
C GLY A 55 -1.34 -14.15 3.43
N LYS A 56 -0.75 -13.44 2.48
CA LYS A 56 -0.24 -12.09 2.73
C LYS A 56 -1.38 -11.08 2.73
N LYS A 57 -1.28 -10.09 3.63
CA LYS A 57 -2.21 -8.97 3.66
C LYS A 57 -1.55 -7.78 2.98
N VAL A 58 -2.29 -7.11 2.12
CA VAL A 58 -1.78 -5.97 1.35
C VAL A 58 -2.37 -4.70 1.91
N VAL A 59 -1.54 -3.76 2.31
CA VAL A 59 -1.97 -2.46 2.84
C VAL A 59 -1.49 -1.37 1.89
N VAL A 60 -2.43 -0.63 1.31
CA VAL A 60 -2.15 0.44 0.36
C VAL A 60 -2.30 1.77 1.06
N TYR A 61 -1.35 2.67 0.87
CA TYR A 61 -1.44 4.01 1.46
C TYR A 61 -1.09 5.09 0.45
N CYS A 62 -1.57 6.30 0.73
CA CYS A 62 -1.15 7.50 0.02
C CYS A 62 -0.85 8.59 1.05
N SER A 63 -0.92 9.88 0.66
CA SER A 63 -0.40 10.96 1.51
C SER A 63 -1.17 11.18 2.80
N ALA A 64 -2.50 11.27 2.71
CA ALA A 64 -3.36 11.63 3.82
C ALA A 64 -4.70 10.91 3.73
N GLU A 65 -5.56 11.15 4.72
CA GLU A 65 -6.82 10.41 4.82
C GLU A 65 -7.83 10.65 3.69
N SER A 66 -7.77 11.82 3.04
CA SER A 66 -8.71 12.15 1.96
C SER A 66 -8.20 11.77 0.58
N CYS A 67 -7.16 10.97 0.50
CA CYS A 67 -6.54 10.60 -0.76
C CYS A 67 -7.25 9.44 -1.42
N ASP A 68 -7.68 9.62 -2.67
CA ASP A 68 -8.36 8.58 -3.44
C ASP A 68 -7.40 7.60 -4.11
N LEU A 69 -6.13 7.95 -4.25
CA LEU A 69 -5.15 7.11 -4.95
C LEU A 69 -5.04 5.71 -4.36
N ALA A 70 -4.98 5.62 -3.02
CA ALA A 70 -4.86 4.33 -2.37
C ALA A 70 -6.10 3.47 -2.62
N ARG A 71 -7.28 4.07 -2.59
CA ARG A 71 -8.52 3.34 -2.86
C ARG A 71 -8.56 2.82 -4.28
N GLU A 72 -8.15 3.64 -5.24
CA GLU A 72 -8.14 3.24 -6.65
C GLU A 72 -7.17 2.09 -6.89
N VAL A 73 -5.98 2.16 -6.31
CA VAL A 73 -5.00 1.07 -6.41
C VAL A 73 -5.55 -0.20 -5.77
N ALA A 74 -6.15 -0.08 -4.58
CA ALA A 74 -6.73 -1.24 -3.90
C ALA A 74 -7.82 -1.90 -4.73
N GLU A 75 -8.69 -1.10 -5.36
CA GLU A 75 -9.74 -1.63 -6.22
C GLU A 75 -9.18 -2.34 -7.44
N ARG A 76 -8.15 -1.77 -8.06
CA ARG A 76 -7.52 -2.41 -9.21
C ARG A 76 -6.89 -3.74 -8.83
N LEU A 77 -6.25 -3.82 -7.67
CA LEU A 77 -5.68 -5.08 -7.20
C LEU A 77 -6.76 -6.14 -6.96
N ARG A 78 -7.90 -5.74 -6.41
CA ARG A 78 -9.01 -6.67 -6.20
C ARG A 78 -9.58 -7.19 -7.51
N LYS A 79 -9.71 -6.31 -8.50
CA LYS A 79 -10.31 -6.66 -9.80
C LYS A 79 -9.33 -7.34 -10.75
N GLU A 80 -8.16 -6.75 -10.93
CA GLU A 80 -7.21 -7.21 -11.94
C GLU A 80 -6.32 -8.34 -11.47
N ALA A 81 -5.93 -8.33 -10.20
CA ALA A 81 -5.11 -9.40 -9.62
C ALA A 81 -5.93 -10.36 -8.77
N GLN A 82 -7.24 -10.12 -8.63
CA GLN A 82 -8.17 -10.98 -7.89
C GLN A 82 -7.76 -11.24 -6.44
N LEU A 83 -7.17 -10.24 -5.81
CA LEU A 83 -6.77 -10.33 -4.42
C LEU A 83 -7.94 -9.98 -3.50
N SER A 84 -8.07 -10.68 -2.38
CA SER A 84 -9.13 -10.43 -1.40
C SER A 84 -8.64 -9.68 -0.16
N ASP A 85 -7.40 -9.91 0.26
CA ASP A 85 -6.85 -9.31 1.49
C ASP A 85 -6.12 -8.00 1.16
N VAL A 86 -6.84 -7.05 0.59
CA VAL A 86 -6.32 -5.73 0.23
C VAL A 86 -7.04 -4.67 1.07
N PHE A 87 -6.27 -3.86 1.77
CA PHE A 87 -6.79 -2.85 2.70
C PHE A 87 -6.18 -1.49 2.41
N VAL A 88 -6.89 -0.43 2.75
CA VAL A 88 -6.39 0.94 2.65
C VAL A 88 -6.04 1.43 4.05
N LEU A 89 -4.85 2.02 4.19
CA LEU A 89 -4.41 2.54 5.49
C LEU A 89 -5.16 3.83 5.82
N GLU A 90 -5.81 3.84 6.97
CA GLU A 90 -6.52 5.00 7.46
C GLU A 90 -5.51 6.11 7.80
N GLY A 91 -5.71 7.30 7.25
CA GLY A 91 -4.82 8.44 7.45
C GLY A 91 -3.55 8.43 6.61
N GLY A 92 -3.27 7.37 5.88
CA GLY A 92 -2.15 7.29 4.95
C GLY A 92 -0.77 7.48 5.56
N TRP A 93 0.14 8.03 4.77
CA TRP A 93 1.53 8.28 5.18
C TRP A 93 1.62 9.12 6.46
N GLU A 94 0.78 10.15 6.57
CA GLU A 94 0.79 11.01 7.76
C GLU A 94 0.50 10.23 9.04
N ALA A 95 -0.47 9.32 9.00
CA ALA A 95 -0.82 8.50 10.16
C ALA A 95 0.33 7.56 10.53
N TRP A 96 0.98 6.96 9.53
CA TRP A 96 2.11 6.07 9.78
C TRP A 96 3.27 6.81 10.43
N VAL A 97 3.61 7.99 9.92
CA VAL A 97 4.70 8.82 10.47
C VAL A 97 4.41 9.20 11.91
N LYS A 98 3.18 9.61 12.21
CA LYS A 98 2.75 9.98 13.57
C LYS A 98 2.98 8.86 14.58
N LYS A 99 2.73 7.62 14.17
CA LYS A 99 2.84 6.47 15.06
C LYS A 99 4.25 5.92 15.18
N ASN A 100 5.10 6.15 14.17
CA ASN A 100 6.41 5.51 14.08
C ASN A 100 7.60 6.47 14.16
N ARG A 101 7.32 7.79 14.24
CA ARG A 101 8.40 8.80 14.32
C ARG A 101 8.10 9.93 15.34
#